data_d80b95a027533010a8afd398e2135c64
#
_entry.id   d80b95a027533010a8afd398e2135c64
#
_cell.length_a   1.000
_cell.length_b   1.000
_cell.length_c   1.000
_cell.angle_alpha   90.00
_cell.angle_beta   90.00
_cell.angle_gamma   90.00
#
_symmetry.space_group_name_H-M   'P 1'
#
loop_
_entity.id
_entity.type
_entity.pdbx_description
1 polymer ?
#
loop_
_entity_poly.entity_id
_entity_poly.type
_entity_poly.pdbx_seq_one_letter_code
_entity_poly.pdbx_strand_id
1 'polypeptide(L)'
;MKDKFIRKYMGLAKVIANDQNPCLSRKVGVVGVDPETNGIVGAGYNGPPENTPHCTDVEFLEQFFWPQLSQRGVMQVLAYYRNVNDIERNPVNDSKQICEFLSDCNKCPRNILGYSSGQRSELCSCHHAERNALNKLPIPAQGLVMFCWCGVPCIQCSGSIINAGIKEVHCLKEDEYQAVSRWLFHHGKTNLIEHDMETLELN
;
A
#
# COMPACT_ATOMS: atom_id res chain seq x y z
N MET A 1 -7.57 1.37 -24.58
CA MET A 1 -7.94 2.80 -24.25
C MET A 1 -7.01 3.76 -25.00
N LYS A 2 -7.41 5.03 -25.29
CA LYS A 2 -6.52 6.01 -25.94
C LYS A 2 -5.49 6.53 -24.94
N ASP A 3 -4.25 6.80 -25.36
CA ASP A 3 -3.12 7.23 -24.51
C ASP A 3 -3.43 8.41 -23.60
N LYS A 4 -4.18 9.42 -24.10
CA LYS A 4 -4.59 10.56 -23.29
C LYS A 4 -5.40 10.19 -22.03
N PHE A 5 -6.20 9.10 -22.09
CA PHE A 5 -6.97 8.63 -20.96
C PHE A 5 -6.09 7.84 -19.99
N ILE A 6 -5.14 7.05 -20.51
CA ILE A 6 -4.16 6.33 -19.69
C ILE A 6 -3.37 7.32 -18.85
N ARG A 7 -2.79 8.38 -19.48
CA ARG A 7 -2.06 9.44 -18.74
C ARG A 7 -2.95 10.12 -17.70
N LYS A 8 -4.20 10.45 -18.05
CA LYS A 8 -5.16 11.06 -17.12
C LYS A 8 -5.36 10.20 -15.87
N TYR A 9 -5.68 8.92 -16.05
CA TYR A 9 -6.03 8.06 -14.91
C TYR A 9 -4.79 7.61 -14.11
N MET A 10 -3.65 7.38 -14.75
CA MET A 10 -2.39 7.19 -14.05
C MET A 10 -1.98 8.43 -13.25
N GLY A 11 -2.19 9.63 -13.80
CA GLY A 11 -1.98 10.90 -13.07
C GLY A 11 -2.87 11.04 -11.85
N LEU A 12 -4.15 10.69 -11.96
CA LEU A 12 -5.07 10.69 -10.82
C LEU A 12 -4.69 9.64 -9.76
N ALA A 13 -4.28 8.45 -10.17
CA ALA A 13 -3.77 7.45 -9.25
C ALA A 13 -2.49 7.93 -8.53
N LYS A 14 -1.60 8.67 -9.21
CA LYS A 14 -0.43 9.35 -8.61
C LYS A 14 -0.84 10.36 -7.55
N VAL A 15 -1.81 11.23 -7.84
CA VAL A 15 -2.33 12.20 -6.86
C VAL A 15 -2.88 11.49 -5.62
N ILE A 16 -3.70 10.46 -5.80
CA ILE A 16 -4.24 9.66 -4.69
C ILE A 16 -3.12 9.01 -3.88
N ALA A 17 -2.08 8.48 -4.54
CA ALA A 17 -0.93 7.90 -3.87
C ALA A 17 -0.19 8.90 -2.98
N ASN A 18 -0.04 10.14 -3.44
CA ASN A 18 0.76 11.15 -2.75
C ASN A 18 -0.01 11.89 -1.67
N ASP A 19 -1.26 12.28 -1.96
CA ASP A 19 -2.00 13.25 -1.15
C ASP A 19 -2.95 12.58 -0.15
N GLN A 20 -3.47 11.39 -0.45
CA GLN A 20 -4.46 10.72 0.39
C GLN A 20 -3.92 9.52 1.16
N ASN A 21 -2.78 9.00 0.75
CA ASN A 21 -2.23 7.75 1.31
C ASN A 21 -1.53 7.98 2.65
N PRO A 22 -2.05 7.48 3.79
CA PRO A 22 -1.43 7.63 5.10
C PRO A 22 -0.23 6.71 5.32
N CYS A 23 -0.02 5.69 4.49
CA CYS A 23 1.06 4.72 4.67
C CYS A 23 2.44 5.37 4.55
N LEU A 24 3.26 5.24 5.59
CA LEU A 24 4.61 5.80 5.67
C LEU A 24 5.67 4.92 4.97
N SER A 25 5.31 3.72 4.55
CA SER A 25 6.25 2.79 3.90
C SER A 25 6.17 2.86 2.38
N ARG A 26 4.97 2.85 1.81
CA ARG A 26 4.78 2.83 0.35
C ARG A 26 3.55 3.64 -0.06
N LYS A 27 3.76 4.60 -0.93
CA LYS A 27 2.71 5.42 -1.52
C LYS A 27 2.14 4.72 -2.74
N VAL A 28 0.92 4.21 -2.63
CA VAL A 28 0.19 3.54 -3.70
C VAL A 28 -1.20 4.14 -3.82
N GLY A 29 -1.61 4.45 -5.02
CA GLY A 29 -2.97 4.92 -5.34
C GLY A 29 -3.55 4.13 -6.51
N VAL A 30 -4.84 3.91 -6.48
CA VAL A 30 -5.57 3.16 -7.49
C VAL A 30 -6.85 3.89 -7.88
N VAL A 31 -7.15 3.88 -9.17
CA VAL A 31 -8.41 4.41 -9.73
C VAL A 31 -9.09 3.31 -10.55
N GLY A 32 -10.35 3.04 -10.26
CA GLY A 32 -11.23 2.19 -11.05
C GLY A 32 -12.03 3.02 -12.06
N VAL A 33 -12.09 2.58 -13.29
CA VAL A 33 -12.73 3.29 -14.41
C VAL A 33 -13.67 2.37 -15.16
N ASP A 34 -14.83 2.87 -15.47
CA ASP A 34 -15.74 2.24 -16.44
C ASP A 34 -15.28 2.62 -17.86
N PRO A 35 -14.86 1.63 -18.67
CA PRO A 35 -14.37 1.90 -20.02
C PRO A 35 -15.43 2.36 -21.02
N GLU A 36 -16.71 2.14 -20.73
CA GLU A 36 -17.83 2.53 -21.60
C GLU A 36 -18.13 4.05 -21.44
N THR A 37 -18.21 4.51 -20.20
CA THR A 37 -18.51 5.90 -19.88
C THR A 37 -17.27 6.77 -19.72
N ASN A 38 -16.09 6.18 -19.56
CA ASN A 38 -14.85 6.83 -19.13
C ASN A 38 -15.00 7.54 -17.76
N GLY A 39 -15.94 7.11 -16.95
CA GLY A 39 -16.19 7.59 -15.61
C GLY A 39 -15.31 6.90 -14.58
N ILE A 40 -14.86 7.67 -13.57
CA ILE A 40 -14.22 7.09 -12.38
C ILE A 40 -15.33 6.51 -11.52
N VAL A 41 -15.20 5.24 -11.15
CA VAL A 41 -16.20 4.51 -10.37
C VAL A 41 -15.73 4.14 -8.97
N GLY A 42 -14.47 4.34 -8.67
CA GLY A 42 -13.90 4.14 -7.34
C GLY A 42 -12.42 4.44 -7.30
N ALA A 43 -11.91 4.56 -6.08
CA ALA A 43 -10.50 4.81 -5.83
C ALA A 43 -10.06 4.17 -4.52
N GLY A 44 -8.76 3.91 -4.39
CA GLY A 44 -8.17 3.36 -3.17
C GLY A 44 -6.71 3.78 -3.00
N TYR A 45 -6.27 3.73 -1.76
CA TYR A 45 -4.89 3.97 -1.35
C TYR A 45 -4.50 3.00 -0.24
N ASN A 46 -3.20 2.85 0.05
CA ASN A 46 -2.76 2.04 1.18
C ASN A 46 -3.23 2.69 2.48
N GLY A 47 -4.01 1.97 3.25
CA GLY A 47 -4.54 2.45 4.53
C GLY A 47 -5.29 1.36 5.26
N PRO A 48 -5.59 1.55 6.54
CA PRO A 48 -6.36 0.59 7.32
C PRO A 48 -7.79 0.48 6.76
N PRO A 49 -8.52 -0.59 7.11
CA PRO A 49 -9.95 -0.65 6.91
C PRO A 49 -10.66 0.54 7.57
N GLU A 50 -11.83 0.88 7.05
CA GLU A 50 -12.62 1.99 7.60
C GLU A 50 -12.92 1.77 9.09
N ASN A 51 -12.83 2.84 9.89
CA ASN A 51 -13.04 2.82 11.35
C ASN A 51 -12.08 1.92 12.14
N THR A 52 -10.90 1.60 11.59
CA THR A 52 -9.86 0.88 12.33
C THR A 52 -8.60 1.74 12.52
N PRO A 53 -7.86 1.57 13.63
CA PRO A 53 -6.64 2.32 13.88
C PRO A 53 -5.58 2.11 12.78
N HIS A 54 -4.86 3.17 12.46
CA HIS A 54 -3.68 3.09 11.61
C HIS A 54 -2.52 2.40 12.35
N CYS A 55 -1.60 1.81 11.63
CA CYS A 55 -0.44 1.12 12.22
C CYS A 55 0.55 2.04 12.96
N THR A 56 0.35 3.34 12.92
CA THR A 56 1.08 4.35 13.71
C THR A 56 0.27 4.90 14.87
N ASP A 57 -1.00 4.55 15.02
CA ASP A 57 -1.80 5.01 16.14
C ASP A 57 -1.37 4.32 17.43
N VAL A 58 -1.31 5.09 18.52
CA VAL A 58 -0.88 4.58 19.83
C VAL A 58 -1.66 3.32 20.23
N GLU A 59 -2.97 3.32 20.01
CA GLU A 59 -3.84 2.18 20.29
C GLU A 59 -3.38 0.89 19.57
N PHE A 60 -3.07 0.97 18.27
CA PHE A 60 -2.56 -0.18 17.51
C PHE A 60 -1.17 -0.61 18.01
N LEU A 61 -0.31 0.36 18.30
CA LEU A 61 1.05 0.11 18.75
C LEU A 61 1.08 -0.58 20.11
N GLU A 62 0.27 -0.16 21.06
CA GLU A 62 0.20 -0.73 22.41
C GLU A 62 -0.50 -2.09 22.43
N GLN A 63 -1.67 -2.19 21.78
CA GLN A 63 -2.51 -3.38 21.90
C GLN A 63 -2.08 -4.50 20.97
N PHE A 64 -1.45 -4.21 19.85
CA PHE A 64 -1.11 -5.19 18.83
C PHE A 64 0.37 -5.23 18.49
N PHE A 65 0.98 -4.13 18.05
CA PHE A 65 2.33 -4.14 17.52
C PHE A 65 3.37 -4.54 18.59
N TRP A 66 3.39 -3.84 19.71
CA TRP A 66 4.35 -4.08 20.77
C TRP A 66 4.31 -5.51 21.34
N PRO A 67 3.14 -6.09 21.65
CA PRO A 67 3.05 -7.46 22.15
C PRO A 67 3.51 -8.54 21.14
N GLN A 68 3.51 -8.23 19.84
CA GLN A 68 3.96 -9.17 18.79
C GLN A 68 5.49 -9.14 18.58
N LEU A 69 6.21 -8.22 19.21
CA LEU A 69 7.64 -8.11 19.03
C LEU A 69 8.38 -9.24 19.75
N SER A 70 9.32 -9.88 19.04
CA SER A 70 10.34 -10.72 19.67
C SER A 70 11.28 -9.86 20.52
N GLN A 71 12.04 -10.49 21.42
CA GLN A 71 13.07 -9.79 22.20
C GLN A 71 14.03 -8.97 21.29
N ARG A 72 14.40 -9.51 20.13
CA ARG A 72 15.23 -8.79 19.15
C ARG A 72 14.50 -7.57 18.59
N GLY A 73 13.21 -7.69 18.29
CA GLY A 73 12.40 -6.56 17.79
C GLY A 73 12.29 -5.45 18.83
N VAL A 74 12.06 -5.78 20.09
CA VAL A 74 12.06 -4.81 21.20
C VAL A 74 13.41 -4.09 21.26
N MET A 75 14.52 -4.81 21.19
CA MET A 75 15.85 -4.20 21.22
C MET A 75 16.11 -3.27 20.02
N GLN A 76 15.60 -3.61 18.84
CA GLN A 76 15.72 -2.75 17.66
C GLN A 76 14.93 -1.43 17.83
N VAL A 77 13.70 -1.50 18.35
CA VAL A 77 12.88 -0.31 18.63
C VAL A 77 13.54 0.56 19.71
N LEU A 78 14.03 -0.05 20.78
CA LEU A 78 14.73 0.68 21.85
C LEU A 78 16.01 1.34 21.35
N ALA A 79 16.77 0.68 20.49
CA ALA A 79 17.96 1.25 19.88
C ALA A 79 17.61 2.46 19.00
N TYR A 80 16.54 2.35 18.22
CA TYR A 80 16.03 3.46 17.39
C TYR A 80 15.57 4.64 18.26
N TYR A 81 14.78 4.38 19.32
CA TYR A 81 14.33 5.38 20.27
C TYR A 81 15.49 6.16 20.90
N ARG A 82 16.52 5.45 21.38
CA ARG A 82 17.71 6.05 22.00
C ARG A 82 18.50 6.91 21.01
N ASN A 83 18.67 6.41 19.80
CA ASN A 83 19.41 7.11 18.75
C ASN A 83 18.74 8.43 18.35
N VAL A 84 17.41 8.44 18.25
CA VAL A 84 16.66 9.65 17.87
C VAL A 84 16.63 10.70 18.99
N ASN A 85 16.57 10.25 20.25
CA ASN A 85 16.46 11.15 21.41
C ASN A 85 17.79 11.48 22.08
N ASP A 86 18.92 11.01 21.54
CA ASP A 86 20.27 11.20 22.09
C ASP A 86 20.40 10.78 23.58
N ILE A 87 19.71 9.69 23.94
CA ILE A 87 19.65 9.19 25.31
C ILE A 87 20.69 8.08 25.49
N GLU A 88 21.83 8.42 26.09
CA GLU A 88 22.92 7.48 26.23
C GLU A 88 22.67 6.29 27.17
N ARG A 89 21.83 6.37 28.20
CA ARG A 89 21.77 5.28 29.22
C ARG A 89 20.52 5.14 30.09
N ASN A 90 19.43 5.88 29.90
CA ASN A 90 18.25 5.62 30.74
C ASN A 90 17.47 4.41 30.26
N PRO A 91 17.19 3.42 31.13
CA PRO A 91 16.32 2.32 30.78
C PRO A 91 14.90 2.87 30.61
N VAL A 92 14.45 3.03 29.37
CA VAL A 92 13.02 3.23 29.11
C VAL A 92 12.36 1.89 29.32
N ASN A 93 11.66 1.73 30.44
CA ASN A 93 10.93 0.51 30.77
C ASN A 93 9.43 0.66 30.50
N ASP A 94 9.00 1.82 30.02
CA ASP A 94 7.60 2.13 29.76
C ASP A 94 7.28 1.93 28.27
N SER A 95 6.61 0.83 27.98
CA SER A 95 6.14 0.52 26.63
C SER A 95 5.20 1.58 26.07
N LYS A 96 4.42 2.24 26.92
CA LYS A 96 3.51 3.32 26.53
C LYS A 96 4.28 4.51 25.97
N GLN A 97 5.30 4.98 26.66
CA GLN A 97 6.15 6.07 26.18
C GLN A 97 6.81 5.75 24.84
N ILE A 98 7.19 4.49 24.62
CA ILE A 98 7.77 4.04 23.35
C ILE A 98 6.73 4.04 22.24
N CYS A 99 5.51 3.58 22.51
CA CYS A 99 4.42 3.60 21.55
C CYS A 99 3.99 5.02 21.17
N GLU A 100 3.93 5.94 22.14
CA GLU A 100 3.72 7.38 21.87
C GLU A 100 4.81 7.95 20.97
N PHE A 101 6.08 7.68 21.26
CA PHE A 101 7.19 8.07 20.38
C PHE A 101 7.09 7.47 18.98
N LEU A 102 6.73 6.19 18.84
CA LEU A 102 6.56 5.55 17.54
C LEU A 102 5.42 6.18 16.74
N SER A 103 4.36 6.62 17.40
CA SER A 103 3.25 7.35 16.79
C SER A 103 3.72 8.69 16.21
N ASP A 104 4.55 9.40 16.93
CA ASP A 104 4.99 10.75 16.59
C ASP A 104 6.19 10.80 15.61
N CYS A 105 6.98 9.72 15.52
CA CYS A 105 8.23 9.72 14.77
C CYS A 105 8.08 9.77 13.24
N ASN A 106 6.85 9.80 12.71
CA ASN A 106 6.53 9.83 11.26
C ASN A 106 7.29 8.78 10.43
N LYS A 107 7.47 7.59 10.99
CA LYS A 107 8.17 6.47 10.35
C LYS A 107 7.39 5.16 10.51
N CYS A 108 7.36 4.37 9.46
CA CYS A 108 6.68 3.07 9.52
C CYS A 108 7.32 2.16 10.59
N PRO A 109 6.55 1.64 11.57
CA PRO A 109 7.09 0.79 12.63
C PRO A 109 7.83 -0.44 12.11
N ARG A 110 7.38 -1.06 11.01
CA ARG A 110 8.08 -2.19 10.37
C ARG A 110 9.45 -1.78 9.79
N ASN A 111 9.56 -0.57 9.25
CA ASN A 111 10.84 -0.08 8.72
C ASN A 111 11.85 0.17 9.85
N ILE A 112 11.38 0.54 11.05
CA ILE A 112 12.23 0.63 12.25
C ILE A 112 12.81 -0.73 12.62
N LEU A 113 12.04 -1.80 12.41
CA LEU A 113 12.49 -3.19 12.59
C LEU A 113 13.37 -3.71 11.43
N GLY A 114 13.69 -2.87 10.44
CA GLY A 114 14.50 -3.26 9.29
C GLY A 114 13.76 -4.05 8.22
N TYR A 115 12.43 -4.14 8.26
CA TYR A 115 11.65 -4.84 7.25
C TYR A 115 11.34 -3.94 6.05
N SER A 116 11.60 -4.47 4.86
CA SER A 116 11.26 -3.82 3.60
C SER A 116 9.76 -3.94 3.28
N SER A 117 9.31 -3.22 2.23
CA SER A 117 7.94 -3.32 1.73
C SER A 117 7.57 -4.78 1.41
N GLY A 118 6.37 -5.20 1.83
CA GLY A 118 5.86 -6.56 1.66
C GLY A 118 6.31 -7.58 2.70
N GLN A 119 7.32 -7.27 3.52
CA GLN A 119 7.77 -8.15 4.60
C GLN A 119 6.98 -7.87 5.88
N ARG A 120 6.69 -8.93 6.67
CA ARG A 120 5.99 -8.86 7.96
C ARG A 120 4.70 -8.02 7.89
N SER A 121 3.90 -8.27 6.85
CA SER A 121 2.61 -7.57 6.65
C SER A 121 1.62 -7.78 7.80
N GLU A 122 1.77 -8.86 8.56
CA GLU A 122 0.99 -9.14 9.77
C GLU A 122 1.20 -8.11 10.89
N LEU A 123 2.28 -7.34 10.85
CA LEU A 123 2.53 -6.23 11.78
C LEU A 123 1.98 -4.88 11.29
N CYS A 124 1.04 -4.89 10.35
CA CYS A 124 0.50 -3.69 9.74
C CYS A 124 -1.02 -3.79 9.59
N SER A 125 -1.75 -2.76 10.04
CA SER A 125 -3.21 -2.70 9.85
C SER A 125 -3.63 -2.28 8.44
N CYS A 126 -2.70 -1.79 7.61
CA CYS A 126 -3.03 -1.24 6.30
C CYS A 126 -3.31 -2.33 5.26
N HIS A 127 -4.42 -2.19 4.55
CA HIS A 127 -4.71 -2.92 3.32
C HIS A 127 -4.02 -2.24 2.12
N HIS A 128 -3.75 -3.01 1.08
CA HIS A 128 -3.21 -2.48 -0.17
C HIS A 128 -4.27 -1.66 -0.92
N ALA A 129 -3.82 -0.65 -1.65
CA ALA A 129 -4.65 0.29 -2.39
C ALA A 129 -5.61 -0.41 -3.36
N GLU A 130 -5.14 -1.47 -4.02
CA GLU A 130 -5.92 -2.25 -4.98
C GLU A 130 -7.13 -2.89 -4.32
N ARG A 131 -6.95 -3.49 -3.13
CA ARG A 131 -8.04 -4.11 -2.38
C ARG A 131 -8.99 -3.07 -1.80
N ASN A 132 -8.46 -1.95 -1.31
CA ASN A 132 -9.29 -0.82 -0.86
C ASN A 132 -10.09 -0.22 -2.00
N ALA A 133 -9.54 -0.14 -3.21
CA ALA A 133 -10.28 0.29 -4.40
C ALA A 133 -11.40 -0.70 -4.75
N LEU A 134 -11.09 -2.01 -4.82
CA LEU A 134 -12.09 -3.05 -5.13
C LEU A 134 -13.28 -3.02 -4.18
N ASN A 135 -13.05 -2.80 -2.88
CA ASN A 135 -14.11 -2.72 -1.88
C ASN A 135 -15.02 -1.49 -2.04
N LYS A 136 -14.57 -0.47 -2.76
CA LYS A 136 -15.31 0.78 -3.01
C LYS A 136 -15.88 0.87 -4.42
N LEU A 137 -15.61 -0.13 -5.28
CA LEU A 137 -16.20 -0.17 -6.61
C LEU A 137 -17.70 -0.52 -6.52
N PRO A 138 -18.52 0.05 -7.41
CA PRO A 138 -19.89 -0.43 -7.57
C PRO A 138 -19.86 -1.89 -8.03
N ILE A 139 -20.82 -2.66 -7.59
CA ILE A 139 -20.97 -4.06 -7.99
C ILE A 139 -21.90 -4.13 -9.23
N PRO A 140 -21.53 -4.90 -10.25
CA PRO A 140 -20.34 -5.73 -10.40
C PRO A 140 -19.12 -4.95 -10.90
N ALA A 141 -17.92 -5.30 -10.42
CA ALA A 141 -16.66 -4.75 -10.91
C ALA A 141 -16.21 -5.35 -12.27
N GLN A 142 -17.02 -6.28 -12.81
CA GLN A 142 -16.71 -6.98 -14.04
C GLN A 142 -16.61 -6.02 -15.23
N GLY A 143 -15.52 -6.15 -15.99
CA GLY A 143 -15.28 -5.35 -17.19
C GLY A 143 -14.63 -3.98 -16.93
N LEU A 144 -14.52 -3.55 -15.68
CA LEU A 144 -13.85 -2.31 -15.30
C LEU A 144 -12.35 -2.37 -15.59
N VAL A 145 -11.72 -1.20 -15.61
CA VAL A 145 -10.27 -1.01 -15.80
C VAL A 145 -9.70 -0.39 -14.54
N MET A 146 -8.56 -0.91 -14.07
CA MET A 146 -7.84 -0.35 -12.91
C MET A 146 -6.53 0.30 -13.33
N PHE A 147 -6.25 1.48 -12.77
CA PHE A 147 -5.02 2.23 -12.92
C PHE A 147 -4.32 2.29 -11.57
N CYS A 148 -3.15 1.66 -11.47
CA CYS A 148 -2.40 1.51 -10.24
C CYS A 148 -1.10 2.31 -10.31
N TRP A 149 -0.95 3.34 -9.49
CA TRP A 149 0.31 4.05 -9.32
C TRP A 149 1.24 3.24 -8.40
N CYS A 150 1.69 2.13 -8.93
CA CYS A 150 2.69 1.21 -8.35
C CYS A 150 3.14 0.23 -9.45
N GLY A 151 4.13 -0.61 -9.17
CA GLY A 151 4.44 -1.76 -10.02
C GLY A 151 3.33 -2.80 -10.04
N VAL A 152 3.62 -3.96 -10.60
CA VAL A 152 2.64 -5.06 -10.70
C VAL A 152 2.03 -5.36 -9.33
N PRO A 153 0.69 -5.43 -9.20
CA PRO A 153 0.01 -5.79 -7.96
C PRO A 153 0.57 -7.09 -7.36
N CYS A 154 0.68 -7.17 -6.04
CA CYS A 154 1.16 -8.37 -5.37
C CYS A 154 0.21 -9.56 -5.60
N ILE A 155 0.67 -10.78 -5.34
CA ILE A 155 -0.07 -12.03 -5.60
C ILE A 155 -1.49 -12.02 -5.02
N GLN A 156 -1.68 -11.49 -3.81
CA GLN A 156 -3.00 -11.42 -3.17
C GLN A 156 -3.91 -10.41 -3.86
N CYS A 157 -3.38 -9.23 -4.22
CA CYS A 157 -4.13 -8.22 -4.96
C CYS A 157 -4.49 -8.71 -6.37
N SER A 158 -3.55 -9.36 -7.06
CA SER A 158 -3.79 -9.94 -8.39
C SER A 158 -4.93 -10.95 -8.36
N GLY A 159 -4.93 -11.86 -7.39
CA GLY A 159 -6.02 -12.82 -7.22
C GLY A 159 -7.38 -12.14 -6.98
N SER A 160 -7.42 -11.11 -6.15
CA SER A 160 -8.65 -10.33 -5.88
C SER A 160 -9.14 -9.59 -7.13
N ILE A 161 -8.24 -8.98 -7.89
CA ILE A 161 -8.53 -8.25 -9.13
C ILE A 161 -9.12 -9.19 -10.20
N ILE A 162 -8.49 -10.34 -10.39
CA ILE A 162 -8.94 -11.35 -11.36
C ILE A 162 -10.33 -11.89 -10.97
N ASN A 163 -10.52 -12.24 -9.69
CA ASN A 163 -11.79 -12.76 -9.19
C ASN A 163 -12.93 -11.73 -9.28
N ALA A 164 -12.62 -10.43 -9.16
CA ALA A 164 -13.59 -9.36 -9.35
C ALA A 164 -14.00 -9.15 -10.82
N GLY A 165 -13.31 -9.80 -11.77
CA GLY A 165 -13.58 -9.69 -13.19
C GLY A 165 -13.09 -8.40 -13.84
N ILE A 166 -12.09 -7.75 -13.23
CA ILE A 166 -11.43 -6.58 -13.82
C ILE A 166 -10.83 -6.97 -15.19
N LYS A 167 -11.13 -6.18 -16.21
CA LYS A 167 -10.73 -6.44 -17.59
C LYS A 167 -9.27 -6.11 -17.87
N GLU A 168 -8.83 -4.96 -17.39
CA GLU A 168 -7.48 -4.43 -17.63
C GLU A 168 -6.91 -3.82 -16.35
N VAL A 169 -5.62 -4.02 -16.14
CA VAL A 169 -4.84 -3.37 -15.08
C VAL A 169 -3.68 -2.64 -15.73
N HIS A 170 -3.63 -1.32 -15.54
CA HIS A 170 -2.50 -0.49 -15.91
C HIS A 170 -1.65 -0.22 -14.67
N CYS A 171 -0.36 -0.47 -14.73
CA CYS A 171 0.58 -0.21 -13.64
C CYS A 171 1.92 0.30 -14.18
N LEU A 172 2.82 0.70 -13.28
CA LEU A 172 4.17 1.09 -13.63
C LEU A 172 5.02 -0.15 -13.90
N LYS A 173 5.91 -0.05 -14.87
CA LYS A 173 6.93 -1.04 -15.09
C LYS A 173 7.99 -0.89 -14.01
N GLU A 174 8.09 -1.88 -13.16
CA GLU A 174 9.16 -2.05 -12.17
C GLU A 174 9.92 -3.33 -12.51
N ASP A 175 11.15 -3.48 -12.00
CA ASP A 175 11.98 -4.66 -12.22
C ASP A 175 11.29 -5.98 -11.83
N GLU A 176 11.88 -7.12 -12.16
CA GLU A 176 11.33 -8.50 -12.18
C GLU A 176 10.61 -9.03 -10.92
N TYR A 177 10.37 -8.16 -9.97
CA TYR A 177 9.56 -8.43 -8.79
C TYR A 177 8.11 -8.77 -9.20
N GLN A 178 7.51 -9.82 -8.65
CA GLN A 178 6.13 -10.28 -8.91
C GLN A 178 5.93 -11.21 -10.15
N ALA A 179 6.87 -12.09 -10.43
CA ALA A 179 6.74 -13.07 -11.52
C ALA A 179 5.44 -13.90 -11.43
N VAL A 180 5.05 -14.33 -10.21
CA VAL A 180 3.81 -15.10 -9.99
C VAL A 180 2.57 -14.27 -10.29
N SER A 181 2.56 -12.98 -9.95
CA SER A 181 1.43 -12.09 -10.27
C SER A 181 1.25 -11.94 -11.79
N ARG A 182 2.35 -11.76 -12.54
CA ARG A 182 2.30 -11.73 -14.02
C ARG A 182 1.76 -13.04 -14.60
N TRP A 183 2.19 -14.16 -14.03
CA TRP A 183 1.67 -15.48 -14.42
C TRP A 183 0.15 -15.59 -14.15
N LEU A 184 -0.34 -15.13 -13.00
CA LEU A 184 -1.76 -15.11 -12.67
C LEU A 184 -2.57 -14.26 -13.67
N PHE A 185 -2.12 -13.04 -13.98
CA PHE A 185 -2.78 -12.17 -14.95
C PHE A 185 -2.82 -12.79 -16.33
N HIS A 186 -1.72 -13.41 -16.77
CA HIS A 186 -1.66 -14.10 -18.07
C HIS A 186 -2.71 -15.21 -18.20
N HIS A 187 -3.00 -15.96 -17.12
CA HIS A 187 -3.97 -17.07 -17.12
C HIS A 187 -5.38 -16.62 -16.72
N GLY A 188 -5.53 -15.52 -16.00
CA GLY A 188 -6.76 -15.08 -15.37
C GLY A 188 -7.70 -14.24 -16.24
N LYS A 189 -7.44 -14.11 -17.55
CA LYS A 189 -8.24 -13.29 -18.50
C LYS A 189 -8.30 -11.79 -18.15
N THR A 190 -7.38 -11.29 -17.33
CA THR A 190 -7.21 -9.87 -17.03
C THR A 190 -5.94 -9.37 -17.71
N ASN A 191 -6.06 -8.37 -18.58
CA ASN A 191 -4.92 -7.81 -19.28
C ASN A 191 -4.07 -6.97 -18.33
N LEU A 192 -2.81 -7.34 -18.13
CA LEU A 192 -1.83 -6.53 -17.42
C LEU A 192 -1.04 -5.68 -18.42
N ILE A 193 -1.00 -4.37 -18.21
CA ILE A 193 -0.33 -3.40 -19.08
C ILE A 193 0.62 -2.57 -18.20
N GLU A 194 1.91 -2.78 -18.43
CA GLU A 194 2.98 -2.10 -17.69
C GLU A 194 3.48 -0.89 -18.49
N HIS A 195 3.61 0.27 -17.84
CA HIS A 195 4.00 1.54 -18.44
C HIS A 195 5.33 2.01 -17.90
N ASP A 196 6.22 2.44 -18.78
CA ASP A 196 7.42 3.18 -18.38
C ASP A 196 7.02 4.60 -17.92
N MET A 197 7.55 5.05 -16.78
CA MET A 197 7.23 6.37 -16.22
C MET A 197 7.52 7.52 -17.19
N GLU A 198 8.60 7.39 -17.96
CA GLU A 198 9.01 8.39 -18.96
C GLU A 198 7.96 8.56 -20.07
N THR A 199 7.29 7.47 -20.48
CA THR A 199 6.27 7.50 -21.54
C THR A 199 4.95 8.12 -21.07
N LEU A 200 4.74 8.18 -19.75
CA LEU A 200 3.55 8.78 -19.17
C LEU A 200 3.65 10.31 -19.06
N GLU A 201 4.84 10.92 -19.22
CA GLU A 201 5.09 12.37 -19.07
C GLU A 201 4.46 12.96 -17.78
N LEU A 202 4.47 12.17 -16.71
CA LEU A 202 3.88 12.55 -15.41
C LEU A 202 5.02 12.92 -14.44
N ASN A 203 5.71 14.04 -14.72
CA ASN A 203 6.77 14.60 -13.86
C ASN A 203 6.21 15.23 -12.59
#